data_10b37386c13b6dc968dfad5cd230c557
#
_entry.id   10b37386c13b6dc968dfad5cd230c557
#
_cell.length_a   1.000
_cell.length_b   1.000
_cell.length_c   1.000
_cell.angle_alpha   90.00
_cell.angle_beta   90.00
_cell.angle_gamma   90.00
#
_symmetry.space_group_name_H-M   'P 1'
#
loop_
_entity.id
_entity.type
_entity.pdbx_description
1 polymer ?
#
loop_
_entity_poly.entity_id
_entity_poly.type
_entity_poly.pdbx_seq_one_letter_code
_entity_poly.pdbx_strand_id
1 'polypeptide(L)'
;CTLYFDYDSLNNNTTYYLQTYGYGAVSYSLTVSKGGSEGSKDDPVVLTVGTAHSGTIDNLNYYGDSYYKFTTSAADNYTLVMTNSDSLDCQLYSDSGFSSTVTYSSYNDCTAGTNLSETFTGAASSGSSSGLSASTTYYLRIEGESSTAKTTTYNITVAAEGN
;
A
#
# COMPACT_ATOMS: atom_id res chain seq x y z
N CYS A 1 -15.03 13.61 -20.47
CA CYS A 1 -15.15 13.95 -19.05
C CYS A 1 -14.84 12.70 -18.25
N THR A 2 -13.90 12.78 -17.34
CA THR A 2 -13.60 11.69 -16.40
C THR A 2 -14.02 12.17 -15.02
N LEU A 3 -14.82 11.37 -14.32
CA LEU A 3 -15.21 11.62 -12.94
C LEU A 3 -14.45 10.63 -12.06
N TYR A 4 -13.80 11.14 -11.04
CA TYR A 4 -13.13 10.34 -10.03
C TYR A 4 -13.91 10.42 -8.72
N PHE A 5 -14.01 9.30 -8.03
CA PHE A 5 -14.60 9.22 -6.70
C PHE A 5 -13.50 8.73 -5.77
N ASP A 6 -13.19 9.51 -4.74
CA ASP A 6 -12.22 9.12 -3.73
C ASP A 6 -12.66 7.85 -3.01
N TYR A 7 -11.67 7.01 -2.69
CA TYR A 7 -11.87 5.77 -1.95
C TYR A 7 -12.65 5.96 -0.64
N ASP A 8 -12.39 7.06 0.06
CA ASP A 8 -13.08 7.41 1.32
C ASP A 8 -14.52 7.91 1.12
N SER A 9 -14.93 8.17 -0.12
CA SER A 9 -16.28 8.68 -0.42
C SER A 9 -17.28 7.59 -0.81
N LEU A 10 -16.80 6.36 -1.12
CA LEU A 10 -17.65 5.24 -1.50
C LEU A 10 -17.60 4.12 -0.46
N ASN A 11 -18.73 3.78 0.14
CA ASN A 11 -18.82 2.69 1.12
C ASN A 11 -18.83 1.32 0.45
N ASN A 12 -18.19 0.33 1.08
CA ASN A 12 -18.21 -1.06 0.64
C ASN A 12 -19.65 -1.60 0.56
N ASN A 13 -19.91 -2.48 -0.39
CA ASN A 13 -21.21 -3.14 -0.60
C ASN A 13 -22.39 -2.17 -0.76
N THR A 14 -22.14 -0.96 -1.22
CA THR A 14 -23.18 0.06 -1.46
C THR A 14 -23.39 0.23 -2.96
N THR A 15 -24.66 0.29 -3.38
CA THR A 15 -25.02 0.58 -4.77
C THR A 15 -25.08 2.08 -4.98
N TYR A 16 -24.29 2.56 -5.94
CA TYR A 16 -24.30 3.96 -6.36
C TYR A 16 -24.92 4.11 -7.72
N TYR A 17 -25.61 5.22 -7.95
CA TYR A 17 -26.28 5.54 -9.20
C TYR A 17 -25.60 6.72 -9.88
N LEU A 18 -25.25 6.55 -11.15
CA LEU A 18 -24.69 7.63 -11.97
C LEU A 18 -25.78 8.10 -12.95
N GLN A 19 -26.01 9.40 -12.98
CA GLN A 19 -26.91 10.03 -13.93
C GLN A 19 -26.11 10.90 -14.91
N THR A 20 -26.33 10.69 -16.20
CA THR A 20 -25.72 11.49 -17.27
C THR A 20 -26.78 12.37 -17.91
N TYR A 21 -26.41 13.61 -18.23
CA TYR A 21 -27.27 14.58 -18.92
C TYR A 21 -26.66 14.95 -20.26
N GLY A 22 -27.47 15.05 -21.29
CA GLY A 22 -27.07 15.50 -22.61
C GLY A 22 -28.10 16.45 -23.23
N TYR A 23 -27.62 17.44 -23.96
CA TYR A 23 -28.44 18.30 -24.80
C TYR A 23 -28.36 17.80 -26.25
N GLY A 24 -29.45 17.20 -26.73
CA GLY A 24 -29.51 16.60 -28.08
C GLY A 24 -29.09 15.13 -28.14
N ALA A 25 -29.01 14.58 -29.33
CA ALA A 25 -28.56 13.19 -29.55
C ALA A 25 -27.04 13.11 -29.49
N VAL A 26 -26.50 12.60 -28.40
CA VAL A 26 -25.07 12.35 -28.20
C VAL A 26 -24.81 10.89 -27.92
N SER A 27 -23.78 10.33 -28.53
CA SER A 27 -23.27 9.01 -28.20
C SER A 27 -22.16 9.12 -27.15
N TYR A 28 -22.22 8.29 -26.13
CA TYR A 28 -21.14 8.21 -25.13
C TYR A 28 -20.85 6.75 -24.78
N SER A 29 -19.67 6.50 -24.31
CA SER A 29 -19.33 5.24 -23.65
C SER A 29 -19.04 5.53 -22.18
N LEU A 30 -19.52 4.65 -21.31
CA LEU A 30 -19.27 4.71 -19.87
C LEU A 30 -18.47 3.48 -19.47
N THR A 31 -17.34 3.72 -18.85
CA THR A 31 -16.53 2.67 -18.22
C THR A 31 -16.40 2.99 -16.73
N VAL A 32 -16.79 2.04 -15.88
CA VAL A 32 -16.53 2.10 -14.44
C VAL A 32 -15.43 1.09 -14.16
N SER A 33 -14.32 1.57 -13.66
CA SER A 33 -13.19 0.73 -13.24
C SER A 33 -12.86 1.01 -11.77
N LYS A 34 -12.53 -0.06 -11.05
CA LYS A 34 -11.88 0.10 -9.75
C LYS A 34 -10.45 0.57 -10.01
N GLY A 35 -9.99 1.60 -9.33
CA GLY A 35 -8.58 2.01 -9.36
C GLY A 35 -7.67 0.85 -8.95
N GLY A 36 -6.49 0.76 -9.56
CA GLY A 36 -5.59 -0.38 -9.48
C GLY A 36 -4.78 -0.48 -8.19
N SER A 37 -5.28 0.02 -7.06
CA SER A 37 -4.67 -0.23 -5.75
C SER A 37 -4.94 -1.65 -5.29
N GLU A 38 -3.94 -2.31 -4.74
CA GLU A 38 -4.09 -3.68 -4.26
C GLU A 38 -4.50 -3.73 -2.79
N GLY A 39 -5.46 -4.60 -2.52
CA GLY A 39 -6.06 -4.71 -1.21
C GLY A 39 -6.87 -3.48 -0.80
N SER A 40 -7.37 -3.52 0.39
CA SER A 40 -8.02 -2.40 1.06
C SER A 40 -7.68 -2.45 2.54
N LYS A 41 -7.96 -1.37 3.25
CA LYS A 41 -7.77 -1.32 4.70
C LYS A 41 -8.51 -2.44 5.43
N ASP A 42 -9.72 -2.78 4.94
CA ASP A 42 -10.56 -3.83 5.52
C ASP A 42 -10.17 -5.24 5.03
N ASP A 43 -9.55 -5.35 3.85
CA ASP A 43 -9.12 -6.62 3.26
C ASP A 43 -7.71 -6.48 2.63
N PRO A 44 -6.65 -6.40 3.44
CA PRO A 44 -5.28 -6.30 2.97
C PRO A 44 -4.82 -7.58 2.27
N VAL A 45 -4.05 -7.45 1.19
CA VAL A 45 -3.42 -8.58 0.52
C VAL A 45 -2.44 -9.29 1.45
N VAL A 46 -2.48 -10.62 1.48
CA VAL A 46 -1.54 -11.41 2.28
C VAL A 46 -0.22 -11.59 1.54
N LEU A 47 0.87 -11.09 2.09
CA LEU A 47 2.22 -11.36 1.62
C LEU A 47 2.79 -12.62 2.28
N THR A 48 3.43 -13.46 1.49
CA THR A 48 4.21 -14.59 2.00
C THR A 48 5.65 -14.13 2.20
N VAL A 49 6.16 -14.24 3.43
CA VAL A 49 7.55 -13.89 3.75
C VAL A 49 8.51 -14.70 2.86
N GLY A 50 9.49 -14.02 2.27
CA GLY A 50 10.47 -14.59 1.33
C GLY A 50 9.97 -14.73 -0.11
N THR A 51 8.73 -14.33 -0.41
CA THR A 51 8.17 -14.42 -1.77
C THR A 51 7.92 -13.01 -2.33
N ALA A 52 8.39 -12.78 -3.56
CA ALA A 52 8.13 -11.52 -4.26
C ALA A 52 6.66 -11.40 -4.67
N HIS A 53 6.11 -10.21 -4.50
CA HIS A 53 4.77 -9.84 -4.94
C HIS A 53 4.85 -8.60 -5.85
N SER A 54 4.17 -8.64 -6.98
CA SER A 54 4.09 -7.52 -7.92
C SER A 54 2.78 -6.78 -7.73
N GLY A 55 2.86 -5.48 -7.61
CA GLY A 55 1.69 -4.64 -7.40
C GLY A 55 1.69 -3.40 -8.30
N THR A 56 0.55 -2.72 -8.29
CA THR A 56 0.33 -1.45 -8.98
C THR A 56 -0.39 -0.47 -8.09
N ILE A 57 -0.05 0.80 -8.21
CA ILE A 57 -0.81 1.91 -7.62
C ILE A 57 -1.24 2.84 -8.74
N ASP A 58 -2.53 3.12 -8.82
CA ASP A 58 -3.09 4.14 -9.68
C ASP A 58 -3.28 5.43 -8.90
N ASN A 59 -2.37 6.38 -9.11
CA ASN A 59 -2.45 7.72 -8.53
C ASN A 59 -3.42 8.62 -9.31
N LEU A 60 -4.61 8.13 -9.60
CA LEU A 60 -5.59 8.88 -10.40
C LEU A 60 -6.11 10.13 -9.69
N ASN A 61 -5.95 10.22 -8.36
CA ASN A 61 -6.45 11.30 -7.51
C ASN A 61 -5.47 11.76 -6.41
N TYR A 62 -4.20 11.89 -6.70
CA TYR A 62 -3.14 12.37 -5.79
C TYR A 62 -2.51 11.33 -4.87
N TYR A 63 -3.22 10.36 -4.31
CA TYR A 63 -2.66 9.36 -3.41
C TYR A 63 -3.43 8.06 -3.56
N GLY A 64 -2.88 7.10 -4.32
CA GLY A 64 -3.37 5.73 -4.33
C GLY A 64 -2.72 4.95 -3.19
N ASP A 65 -3.49 4.15 -2.48
CA ASP A 65 -3.00 3.29 -1.40
C ASP A 65 -3.14 1.82 -1.74
N SER A 66 -2.11 1.04 -1.46
CA SER A 66 -2.18 -0.42 -1.42
C SER A 66 -1.95 -0.92 0.00
N TYR A 67 -2.73 -1.92 0.40
CA TYR A 67 -2.72 -2.43 1.76
C TYR A 67 -2.36 -3.91 1.79
N TYR A 68 -1.39 -4.26 2.62
CA TYR A 68 -0.85 -5.60 2.76
C TYR A 68 -0.79 -6.03 4.22
N LYS A 69 -0.67 -7.33 4.43
CA LYS A 69 -0.34 -7.91 5.74
C LYS A 69 0.57 -9.11 5.57
N PHE A 70 1.41 -9.36 6.56
CA PHE A 70 2.23 -10.56 6.64
C PHE A 70 2.34 -11.02 8.10
N THR A 71 2.62 -12.30 8.30
CA THR A 71 2.80 -12.86 9.65
C THR A 71 4.23 -13.34 9.79
N THR A 72 4.88 -12.90 10.85
CA THR A 72 6.23 -13.31 11.22
C THR A 72 6.23 -14.74 11.76
N SER A 73 7.24 -15.54 11.40
CA SER A 73 7.44 -16.89 11.94
C SER A 73 8.29 -16.90 13.21
N ALA A 74 9.26 -15.99 13.30
CA ALA A 74 10.19 -15.86 14.41
C ALA A 74 10.31 -14.40 14.85
N ALA A 75 10.84 -14.16 16.05
CA ALA A 75 11.27 -12.83 16.45
C ALA A 75 12.60 -12.54 15.76
N ASP A 76 12.59 -11.57 14.82
CA ASP A 76 13.76 -11.26 13.99
C ASP A 76 13.62 -9.85 13.40
N ASN A 77 14.69 -9.35 12.79
CA ASN A 77 14.61 -8.24 11.88
C ASN A 77 14.02 -8.71 10.55
N TYR A 78 13.14 -7.90 10.00
CA TYR A 78 12.56 -8.15 8.69
C TYR A 78 12.91 -7.00 7.76
N THR A 79 13.32 -7.33 6.56
CA THR A 79 13.67 -6.35 5.53
C THR A 79 12.58 -6.30 4.49
N LEU A 80 12.08 -5.09 4.18
CA LEU A 80 11.28 -4.81 3.00
C LEU A 80 12.23 -4.47 1.86
N VAL A 81 12.25 -5.31 0.83
CA VAL A 81 12.94 -5.00 -0.42
C VAL A 81 11.90 -4.60 -1.45
N MET A 82 12.03 -3.40 -2.00
CA MET A 82 11.11 -2.89 -3.00
C MET A 82 11.86 -2.35 -4.21
N THR A 83 11.32 -2.65 -5.40
CA THR A 83 11.69 -2.00 -6.67
C THR A 83 10.44 -1.40 -7.28
N ASN A 84 10.51 -0.16 -7.70
CA ASN A 84 9.36 0.63 -8.17
C ASN A 84 9.71 1.49 -9.38
N SER A 85 8.70 1.81 -10.17
CA SER A 85 8.85 2.65 -11.37
C SER A 85 8.76 4.16 -11.08
N ASP A 86 8.37 4.54 -9.85
CA ASP A 86 8.24 5.93 -9.40
C ASP A 86 8.34 6.01 -7.86
N SER A 87 8.37 7.21 -7.28
CA SER A 87 8.40 7.41 -5.84
C SER A 87 7.12 6.88 -5.18
N LEU A 88 7.29 6.13 -4.11
CA LEU A 88 6.25 5.57 -3.25
C LEU A 88 6.63 5.76 -1.79
N ASP A 89 5.66 5.89 -0.92
CA ASP A 89 5.83 5.86 0.53
C ASP A 89 5.44 4.50 1.10
N CYS A 90 6.16 4.04 2.11
CA CYS A 90 5.90 2.77 2.79
C CYS A 90 5.80 2.98 4.30
N GLN A 91 4.77 2.43 4.91
CA GLN A 91 4.58 2.50 6.37
C GLN A 91 4.14 1.15 6.93
N LEU A 92 4.83 0.69 7.97
CA LEU A 92 4.48 -0.54 8.70
C LEU A 92 3.67 -0.23 9.97
N TYR A 93 2.67 -1.06 10.24
CA TYR A 93 1.77 -0.94 11.39
C TYR A 93 1.67 -2.25 12.15
N SER A 94 1.43 -2.16 13.45
CA SER A 94 1.21 -3.32 14.34
C SER A 94 -0.27 -3.68 14.51
N ASP A 95 -1.19 -2.90 13.94
CA ASP A 95 -2.63 -3.09 14.07
C ASP A 95 -3.37 -3.03 12.73
N SER A 96 -4.48 -3.74 12.64
CA SER A 96 -5.33 -3.80 11.44
C SER A 96 -6.04 -2.48 11.12
N GLY A 97 -6.06 -1.55 12.04
CA GLY A 97 -6.59 -0.20 11.85
C GLY A 97 -5.63 0.75 11.15
N PHE A 98 -4.37 0.31 10.89
CA PHE A 98 -3.30 1.14 10.32
C PHE A 98 -3.11 2.45 11.11
N SER A 99 -3.09 2.35 12.44
CA SER A 99 -3.01 3.49 13.35
C SER A 99 -1.76 3.50 14.23
N SER A 100 -1.18 2.33 14.50
CA SER A 100 -0.03 2.15 15.37
C SER A 100 1.20 1.81 14.54
N THR A 101 2.04 2.81 14.22
CA THR A 101 3.25 2.62 13.41
C THR A 101 4.32 1.82 14.16
N VAL A 102 4.99 0.91 13.47
CA VAL A 102 6.07 0.08 14.03
C VAL A 102 7.42 0.78 13.90
N THR A 103 7.63 1.52 12.83
CA THR A 103 8.88 2.23 12.56
C THR A 103 8.79 3.69 12.96
N TYR A 104 9.86 4.21 13.58
CA TYR A 104 9.91 5.59 14.09
C TYR A 104 10.12 6.64 12.99
N SER A 105 10.32 6.27 11.75
CA SER A 105 10.41 7.22 10.65
C SER A 105 9.05 7.38 9.97
N SER A 106 8.57 8.60 9.99
CA SER A 106 7.48 9.04 9.14
C SER A 106 7.88 8.83 7.69
N TYR A 107 7.12 8.05 6.95
CA TYR A 107 7.22 7.87 5.49
C TYR A 107 8.65 7.64 4.98
N ASN A 108 8.93 6.46 4.56
CA ASN A 108 10.18 6.13 3.87
C ASN A 108 9.97 6.30 2.38
N ASP A 109 10.60 7.32 1.80
CA ASP A 109 10.61 7.57 0.36
C ASP A 109 11.24 6.40 -0.38
N CYS A 110 10.43 5.65 -1.08
CA CYS A 110 10.88 4.62 -2.01
C CYS A 110 11.12 5.27 -3.38
N THR A 111 12.32 5.79 -3.61
CA THR A 111 12.64 6.51 -4.86
C THR A 111 12.70 5.56 -6.07
N ALA A 112 12.16 6.00 -7.20
CA ALA A 112 12.12 5.23 -8.44
C ALA A 112 13.48 4.66 -8.86
N GLY A 113 13.50 3.38 -9.21
CA GLY A 113 14.70 2.69 -9.72
C GLY A 113 15.74 2.33 -8.65
N THR A 114 15.46 2.58 -7.38
CA THR A 114 16.33 2.20 -6.26
C THR A 114 15.86 0.87 -5.68
N ASN A 115 16.78 -0.04 -5.38
CA ASN A 115 16.49 -1.15 -4.49
C ASN A 115 16.40 -0.58 -3.08
N LEU A 116 15.21 -0.32 -2.60
CA LEU A 116 15.00 0.05 -1.23
C LEU A 116 15.07 -1.20 -0.36
N SER A 117 15.96 -1.18 0.62
CA SER A 117 16.01 -2.16 1.69
C SER A 117 15.75 -1.45 3.00
N GLU A 118 14.52 -1.54 3.50
CA GLU A 118 14.15 -1.03 4.79
C GLU A 118 14.08 -2.17 5.80
N THR A 119 14.82 -2.05 6.89
CA THR A 119 14.79 -3.03 7.97
C THR A 119 13.76 -2.59 9.02
N PHE A 120 12.74 -3.39 9.20
CA PHE A 120 11.76 -3.19 10.26
C PHE A 120 12.31 -3.71 11.58
N THR A 121 12.73 -2.80 12.44
CA THR A 121 13.07 -3.10 13.82
C THR A 121 11.88 -2.74 14.70
N GLY A 122 11.49 -3.60 15.62
CA GLY A 122 10.43 -3.30 16.56
C GLY A 122 10.74 -2.01 17.34
N ALA A 123 9.72 -1.23 17.69
CA ALA A 123 9.87 0.01 18.44
C ALA A 123 10.58 -0.27 19.76
N ALA A 124 11.87 0.03 19.83
CA ALA A 124 12.63 0.02 21.07
C ALA A 124 12.30 1.28 21.87
N SER A 125 11.54 1.15 22.92
CA SER A 125 11.65 2.12 24.01
C SER A 125 13.05 1.98 24.61
N SER A 126 13.93 2.95 24.34
CA SER A 126 15.26 3.09 24.89
C SER A 126 16.26 1.93 24.70
N GLY A 127 16.97 1.92 23.58
CA GLY A 127 18.34 1.38 23.53
C GLY A 127 18.55 -0.08 23.17
N SER A 128 17.54 -0.84 22.75
CA SER A 128 17.72 -2.18 22.21
C SER A 128 16.79 -2.37 21.00
N SER A 129 17.37 -2.60 19.82
CA SER A 129 16.64 -2.98 18.62
C SER A 129 16.15 -4.43 18.78
N SER A 130 15.00 -4.62 19.38
CA SER A 130 14.31 -5.91 19.29
C SER A 130 13.57 -5.94 17.97
N GLY A 131 13.85 -6.93 17.11
CA GLY A 131 13.14 -7.14 15.86
C GLY A 131 11.63 -7.28 16.03
N LEU A 132 10.92 -7.56 14.95
CA LEU A 132 9.48 -7.84 15.01
C LEU A 132 9.21 -9.09 15.86
N SER A 133 8.09 -9.10 16.58
CA SER A 133 7.71 -10.21 17.44
C SER A 133 7.36 -11.46 16.62
N ALA A 134 7.63 -12.65 17.16
CA ALA A 134 7.25 -13.93 16.55
C ALA A 134 5.72 -14.11 16.47
N SER A 135 5.28 -14.85 15.47
CA SER A 135 3.86 -15.23 15.29
C SER A 135 2.90 -14.04 15.34
N THR A 136 3.34 -12.89 14.87
CA THR A 136 2.59 -11.63 14.91
C THR A 136 2.27 -11.15 13.50
N THR A 137 1.05 -10.70 13.28
CA THR A 137 0.64 -10.12 11.99
C THR A 137 0.92 -8.62 12.01
N TYR A 138 1.64 -8.18 10.99
CA TYR A 138 1.94 -6.77 10.71
C TYR A 138 1.25 -6.33 9.43
N TYR A 139 1.01 -5.04 9.30
CA TYR A 139 0.27 -4.42 8.22
C TYR A 139 1.14 -3.38 7.53
N LEU A 140 1.18 -3.41 6.20
CA LEU A 140 2.00 -2.53 5.38
C LEU A 140 1.09 -1.71 4.47
N ARG A 141 1.24 -0.39 4.50
CA ARG A 141 0.65 0.54 3.55
C ARG A 141 1.72 1.02 2.59
N ILE A 142 1.41 1.00 1.31
CA ILE A 142 2.22 1.62 0.26
C ILE A 142 1.38 2.71 -0.37
N GLU A 143 1.89 3.94 -0.36
CA GLU A 143 1.22 5.13 -0.86
C GLU A 143 1.98 5.72 -2.05
N GLY A 144 1.25 6.17 -3.05
CA GLY A 144 1.82 6.84 -4.20
C GLY A 144 2.02 8.33 -3.94
N GLU A 145 3.22 8.86 -4.15
CA GLU A 145 3.55 10.28 -3.92
C GLU A 145 3.24 11.20 -5.10
N SER A 146 2.85 10.70 -6.25
CA SER A 146 2.76 11.52 -7.46
C SER A 146 1.53 12.44 -7.46
N SER A 147 1.77 13.74 -7.67
CA SER A 147 0.73 14.75 -7.91
C SER A 147 0.13 14.69 -9.33
N THR A 148 0.58 13.76 -10.17
CA THR A 148 0.08 13.56 -11.54
C THR A 148 -0.59 12.20 -11.64
N ALA A 149 -1.73 12.14 -12.32
CA ALA A 149 -2.41 10.87 -12.62
C ALA A 149 -1.47 9.90 -13.34
N LYS A 150 -1.02 8.86 -12.65
CA LYS A 150 0.00 7.92 -13.13
C LYS A 150 -0.20 6.56 -12.48
N THR A 151 0.08 5.51 -13.22
CA THR A 151 0.17 4.14 -12.69
C THR A 151 1.63 3.85 -12.34
N THR A 152 1.89 3.53 -11.08
CA THR A 152 3.20 3.10 -10.60
C THR A 152 3.21 1.59 -10.38
N THR A 153 4.17 0.90 -10.98
CA THR A 153 4.36 -0.54 -10.77
C THR A 153 5.49 -0.77 -9.77
N TYR A 154 5.37 -1.80 -8.96
CA TYR A 154 6.39 -2.17 -7.98
C TYR A 154 6.45 -3.68 -7.75
N ASN A 155 7.56 -4.13 -7.22
CA ASN A 155 7.73 -5.47 -6.66
C ASN A 155 8.17 -5.34 -5.22
N ILE A 156 7.55 -6.08 -4.32
CA ILE A 156 7.89 -6.11 -2.90
C ILE A 156 8.22 -7.52 -2.43
N THR A 157 9.18 -7.62 -1.52
CA THR A 157 9.51 -8.84 -0.81
C THR A 157 9.75 -8.50 0.65
N VAL A 158 9.03 -9.15 1.57
CA VAL A 158 9.34 -9.10 2.99
C VAL A 158 10.20 -10.32 3.31
N ALA A 159 11.41 -10.13 3.78
CA ALA A 159 12.35 -11.20 4.11
C ALA A 159 12.78 -11.13 5.58
N ALA A 160 12.88 -12.28 6.26
CA ALA A 160 13.55 -12.36 7.55
C ALA A 160 15.06 -12.28 7.35
N GLU A 161 15.78 -11.53 8.18
CA GLU A 161 17.23 -11.40 8.03
C GLU A 161 17.99 -12.65 8.48
N GLY A 162 17.37 -13.51 9.28
CA GLY A 162 17.96 -14.78 9.76
C GLY A 162 19.12 -14.55 10.71
N ASN A 163 19.02 -15.03 11.93
CA ASN A 163 20.14 -15.12 12.87
C ASN A 163 21.07 -16.28 12.52
#